data_532b715cc3a464f678b05781876b2167
#
_entry.id   532b715cc3a464f678b05781876b2167
#
_cell.length_a   1.000
_cell.length_b   1.000
_cell.length_c   1.000
_cell.angle_alpha   90.00
_cell.angle_beta   90.00
_cell.angle_gamma   90.00
#
_symmetry.space_group_name_H-M   'P 1'
#
loop_
_entity.id
_entity.type
_entity.pdbx_description
1 polymer ?
#
loop_
_entity_poly.entity_id
_entity_poly.type
_entity_poly.pdbx_seq_one_letter_code
_entity_poly.pdbx_strand_id
1 'polypeptide(L)'
;MGKKNEITEYVAAVLVFVCAVAVSLGIFLVCTQNSIERNSQKVIKTNVSRQSEHIKTILDIHYGYLRGIAKEIGKSEELVSDENMEMLISLEEETALERTALIEADGTAHYDNGAEKNVSSRRYFKEGMEGKETLSDPLESSVDKETRVILGVPVRKNGKVTGVLGGSYNVTALSRMLFNDFFEDVGYTLITTSDGEIIAYDGNPAYHEIKYGDNFFEFYDDQTLVCGSSLTEVKRDFAMGASGLMKIRNGNDYNSDRYLAYTDVGLNDWMICYVIPVSEAQKSYNFVRRYELMFTVGFGAMVSILFLWGVVKNRSKNKQLIQAAETDALT
;
A
#
# COMPACT_ATOMS: atom_id res chain seq x y z
N MET A 1 -68.38 10.04 -16.27
CA MET A 1 -67.40 8.93 -16.05
C MET A 1 -66.00 9.24 -16.62
N GLY A 2 -65.89 9.98 -17.72
CA GLY A 2 -64.60 10.29 -18.38
C GLY A 2 -63.60 11.14 -17.55
N LYS A 3 -64.03 12.13 -16.79
CA LYS A 3 -63.14 13.07 -16.07
C LYS A 3 -62.33 12.45 -14.91
N LYS A 4 -62.83 11.38 -14.30
CA LYS A 4 -62.14 10.70 -13.21
C LYS A 4 -60.97 9.84 -13.74
N ASN A 5 -61.10 9.33 -14.98
CA ASN A 5 -60.05 8.55 -15.64
C ASN A 5 -58.83 9.42 -16.06
N GLU A 6 -59.08 10.62 -16.62
CA GLU A 6 -57.98 11.51 -17.09
C GLU A 6 -57.09 11.97 -15.93
N ILE A 7 -57.65 12.28 -14.75
CA ILE A 7 -56.85 12.65 -13.56
C ILE A 7 -56.04 11.46 -13.06
N THR A 8 -56.62 10.27 -13.09
CA THR A 8 -55.94 9.04 -12.66
C THR A 8 -54.78 8.69 -13.61
N GLU A 9 -54.97 8.84 -14.92
CA GLU A 9 -53.93 8.62 -15.93
C GLU A 9 -52.80 9.64 -15.81
N TYR A 10 -53.08 10.92 -15.56
CA TYR A 10 -52.07 11.95 -15.34
C TYR A 10 -51.25 11.67 -14.06
N VAL A 11 -51.92 11.33 -12.95
CA VAL A 11 -51.25 10.99 -11.69
C VAL A 11 -50.39 9.73 -11.86
N ALA A 12 -50.90 8.74 -12.60
CA ALA A 12 -50.15 7.52 -12.90
C ALA A 12 -48.88 7.82 -13.74
N ALA A 13 -49.02 8.65 -14.79
CA ALA A 13 -47.89 9.05 -15.64
C ALA A 13 -46.81 9.80 -14.84
N VAL A 14 -47.20 10.70 -13.94
CA VAL A 14 -46.28 11.43 -13.07
C VAL A 14 -45.61 10.49 -12.08
N LEU A 15 -46.35 9.55 -11.49
CA LEU A 15 -45.77 8.53 -10.60
C LEU A 15 -44.69 7.67 -11.31
N VAL A 16 -45.04 7.21 -12.54
CA VAL A 16 -44.08 6.42 -13.34
C VAL A 16 -42.82 7.23 -13.64
N PHE A 17 -42.98 8.51 -14.01
CA PHE A 17 -41.84 9.40 -14.25
C PHE A 17 -40.97 9.58 -13.00
N VAL A 18 -41.58 9.85 -11.85
CA VAL A 18 -40.85 10.01 -10.57
C VAL A 18 -40.12 8.72 -10.21
N CYS A 19 -40.76 7.56 -10.36
CA CYS A 19 -40.10 6.26 -10.12
C CYS A 19 -38.94 6.02 -11.07
N ALA A 20 -39.08 6.29 -12.35
CA ALA A 20 -38.01 6.14 -13.35
C ALA A 20 -36.79 7.02 -13.01
N VAL A 21 -37.04 8.25 -12.59
CA VAL A 21 -36.02 9.20 -12.16
C VAL A 21 -35.30 8.70 -10.87
N ALA A 22 -36.07 8.25 -9.87
CA ALA A 22 -35.52 7.74 -8.63
C ALA A 22 -34.62 6.51 -8.88
N VAL A 23 -35.06 5.60 -9.74
CA VAL A 23 -34.28 4.42 -10.16
C VAL A 23 -32.98 4.84 -10.89
N SER A 24 -33.11 5.77 -11.86
CA SER A 24 -31.96 6.28 -12.61
C SER A 24 -30.91 6.94 -11.69
N LEU A 25 -31.37 7.73 -10.73
CA LEU A 25 -30.51 8.36 -9.72
C LEU A 25 -29.86 7.32 -8.83
N GLY A 26 -30.60 6.31 -8.36
CA GLY A 26 -30.07 5.22 -7.57
C GLY A 26 -28.97 4.45 -8.30
N ILE A 27 -29.17 4.13 -9.59
CA ILE A 27 -28.16 3.49 -10.43
C ILE A 27 -26.92 4.39 -10.56
N PHE A 28 -27.10 5.69 -10.80
CA PHE A 28 -26.01 6.64 -10.90
C PHE A 28 -25.17 6.68 -9.61
N LEU A 29 -25.80 6.77 -8.44
CA LEU A 29 -25.12 6.78 -7.14
C LEU A 29 -24.29 5.50 -6.92
N VAL A 30 -24.88 4.33 -7.20
CA VAL A 30 -24.17 3.05 -7.08
C VAL A 30 -22.99 2.95 -8.06
N CYS A 31 -23.18 3.38 -9.30
CA CYS A 31 -22.11 3.37 -10.32
C CYS A 31 -20.95 4.30 -9.93
N THR A 32 -21.26 5.48 -9.40
CA THR A 32 -20.25 6.44 -8.95
C THR A 32 -19.47 5.88 -7.76
N GLN A 33 -20.15 5.34 -6.76
CA GLN A 33 -19.50 4.74 -5.59
C GLN A 33 -18.59 3.58 -5.99
N ASN A 34 -19.05 2.68 -6.85
CA ASN A 34 -18.24 1.58 -7.37
C ASN A 34 -17.01 2.06 -8.16
N SER A 35 -17.18 3.16 -8.91
CA SER A 35 -16.07 3.76 -9.67
C SER A 35 -15.03 4.38 -8.75
N ILE A 36 -15.44 5.08 -7.69
CA ILE A 36 -14.57 5.63 -6.66
C ILE A 36 -13.79 4.50 -6.00
N GLU A 37 -14.46 3.44 -5.57
CA GLU A 37 -13.82 2.31 -4.91
C GLU A 37 -12.77 1.64 -5.82
N ARG A 38 -13.13 1.30 -7.07
CA ARG A 38 -12.20 0.72 -8.04
C ARG A 38 -10.98 1.61 -8.32
N ASN A 39 -11.21 2.91 -8.45
CA ASN A 39 -10.14 3.87 -8.70
C ASN A 39 -9.21 3.99 -7.49
N SER A 40 -9.75 4.07 -6.27
CA SER A 40 -8.97 4.09 -5.04
C SER A 40 -8.12 2.83 -4.91
N GLN A 41 -8.69 1.65 -5.14
CA GLN A 41 -7.97 0.37 -5.12
C GLN A 41 -6.83 0.34 -6.15
N LYS A 42 -7.08 0.85 -7.37
CA LYS A 42 -6.07 0.94 -8.42
C LYS A 42 -4.91 1.86 -8.02
N VAL A 43 -5.23 3.03 -7.46
CA VAL A 43 -4.21 3.99 -6.98
C VAL A 43 -3.36 3.36 -5.89
N ILE A 44 -3.97 2.68 -4.91
CA ILE A 44 -3.24 2.03 -3.82
C ILE A 44 -2.32 0.92 -4.35
N LYS A 45 -2.81 0.06 -5.25
CA LYS A 45 -1.96 -0.97 -5.91
C LYS A 45 -0.79 -0.34 -6.66
N THR A 46 -1.04 0.75 -7.38
CA THR A 46 0.04 1.45 -8.11
C THR A 46 1.04 2.05 -7.13
N ASN A 47 0.58 2.60 -6.02
CA ASN A 47 1.46 3.18 -5.00
C ASN A 47 2.36 2.13 -4.37
N VAL A 48 1.82 0.99 -3.91
CA VAL A 48 2.64 -0.07 -3.32
C VAL A 48 3.67 -0.62 -4.31
N SER A 49 3.32 -0.75 -5.59
CA SER A 49 4.28 -1.16 -6.62
C SER A 49 5.39 -0.12 -6.84
N ARG A 50 5.06 1.17 -6.81
CA ARG A 50 6.07 2.24 -6.89
C ARG A 50 7.00 2.24 -5.67
N GLN A 51 6.45 1.97 -4.48
CA GLN A 51 7.25 1.84 -3.27
C GLN A 51 8.22 0.66 -3.37
N SER A 52 7.76 -0.49 -3.85
CA SER A 52 8.62 -1.65 -4.11
C SER A 52 9.80 -1.28 -5.03
N GLU A 53 9.54 -0.63 -6.16
CA GLU A 53 10.59 -0.20 -7.08
C GLU A 53 11.54 0.85 -6.47
N HIS A 54 11.02 1.72 -5.61
CA HIS A 54 11.85 2.69 -4.89
C HIS A 54 12.79 2.01 -3.89
N ILE A 55 12.28 1.08 -3.07
CA ILE A 55 13.08 0.28 -2.14
C ILE A 55 14.19 -0.45 -2.89
N LYS A 56 13.85 -1.08 -4.00
CA LYS A 56 14.81 -1.76 -4.87
C LYS A 56 15.90 -0.82 -5.37
N THR A 57 15.50 0.39 -5.79
CA THR A 57 16.45 1.42 -6.23
C THR A 57 17.39 1.87 -5.11
N ILE A 58 16.87 2.09 -3.91
CA ILE A 58 17.69 2.45 -2.74
C ILE A 58 18.71 1.34 -2.45
N LEU A 59 18.26 0.10 -2.38
CA LEU A 59 19.15 -1.05 -2.14
C LEU A 59 20.20 -1.18 -3.23
N ASP A 60 19.86 -0.98 -4.51
CA ASP A 60 20.81 -1.03 -5.62
C ASP A 60 21.88 0.10 -5.53
N ILE A 61 21.49 1.29 -5.06
CA ILE A 61 22.45 2.37 -4.77
C ILE A 61 23.46 1.91 -3.72
N HIS A 62 23.01 1.32 -2.61
CA HIS A 62 23.90 0.82 -1.56
C HIS A 62 24.79 -0.35 -2.03
N TYR A 63 24.23 -1.27 -2.84
CA TYR A 63 25.07 -2.25 -3.54
C TYR A 63 26.10 -1.58 -4.44
N GLY A 64 25.76 -0.47 -5.08
CA GLY A 64 26.67 0.31 -5.91
C GLY A 64 27.90 0.79 -5.14
N TYR A 65 27.71 1.29 -3.92
CA TYR A 65 28.82 1.68 -3.03
C TYR A 65 29.69 0.47 -2.67
N LEU A 66 29.06 -0.61 -2.21
CA LEU A 66 29.79 -1.84 -1.86
C LEU A 66 30.53 -2.44 -3.07
N ARG A 67 29.92 -2.47 -4.26
CA ARG A 67 30.56 -2.91 -5.51
C ARG A 67 31.80 -2.09 -5.85
N GLY A 68 31.72 -0.77 -5.67
CA GLY A 68 32.84 0.14 -5.90
C GLY A 68 34.04 -0.20 -5.03
N ILE A 69 33.84 -0.31 -3.73
CA ILE A 69 34.86 -0.65 -2.74
C ILE A 69 35.37 -2.09 -2.94
N ALA A 70 34.48 -3.07 -3.14
CA ALA A 70 34.88 -4.47 -3.40
C ALA A 70 35.78 -4.61 -4.64
N LYS A 71 35.57 -3.76 -5.65
CA LYS A 71 36.41 -3.72 -6.86
C LYS A 71 37.79 -3.17 -6.57
N GLU A 72 37.92 -2.14 -5.73
CA GLU A 72 39.23 -1.59 -5.34
C GLU A 72 39.97 -2.59 -4.46
N ILE A 73 39.33 -3.13 -3.43
CA ILE A 73 39.91 -4.18 -2.57
C ILE A 73 40.41 -5.38 -3.39
N GLY A 74 39.67 -5.78 -4.45
CA GLY A 74 40.09 -6.88 -5.32
C GLY A 74 41.37 -6.64 -6.13
N LYS A 75 41.94 -5.42 -6.13
CA LYS A 75 43.24 -5.11 -6.74
C LYS A 75 44.40 -5.30 -5.78
N SER A 76 44.14 -5.31 -4.46
CA SER A 76 45.15 -5.44 -3.41
C SER A 76 45.78 -6.84 -3.42
N GLU A 77 46.98 -6.96 -2.93
CA GLU A 77 47.67 -8.25 -2.81
C GLU A 77 47.00 -9.15 -1.78
N GLU A 78 46.64 -8.57 -0.65
CA GLU A 78 45.96 -9.22 0.45
C GLU A 78 44.55 -8.66 0.63
N LEU A 79 43.60 -9.52 0.96
CA LEU A 79 42.21 -9.11 1.18
C LEU A 79 42.10 -8.21 2.39
N VAL A 80 42.74 -8.60 3.48
CA VAL A 80 42.75 -7.86 4.76
C VAL A 80 44.08 -7.16 4.87
N SER A 81 44.09 -5.85 4.70
CA SER A 81 45.25 -4.97 4.88
C SER A 81 44.79 -3.69 5.56
N ASP A 82 45.71 -2.95 6.16
CA ASP A 82 45.40 -1.67 6.82
C ASP A 82 44.69 -0.71 5.86
N GLU A 83 45.14 -0.61 4.59
CA GLU A 83 44.55 0.21 3.57
C GLU A 83 43.10 -0.20 3.25
N ASN A 84 42.84 -1.49 3.11
CA ASN A 84 41.48 -2.00 2.84
C ASN A 84 40.56 -1.81 4.04
N MET A 85 41.08 -1.94 5.29
CA MET A 85 40.30 -1.66 6.49
C MET A 85 39.97 -0.17 6.64
N GLU A 86 40.89 0.75 6.26
CA GLU A 86 40.61 2.18 6.19
C GLU A 86 39.49 2.50 5.19
N MET A 87 39.43 1.81 4.04
CA MET A 87 38.31 1.95 3.09
C MET A 87 36.97 1.54 3.70
N LEU A 88 36.92 0.53 4.57
CA LEU A 88 35.72 0.11 5.27
C LEU A 88 35.22 1.19 6.23
N ILE A 89 36.13 1.76 7.02
CA ILE A 89 35.82 2.84 7.97
C ILE A 89 35.27 4.06 7.19
N SER A 90 35.95 4.45 6.10
CA SER A 90 35.48 5.54 5.24
C SER A 90 34.09 5.28 4.64
N LEU A 91 33.82 4.03 4.25
CA LEU A 91 32.51 3.64 3.72
C LEU A 91 31.40 3.79 4.77
N GLU A 92 31.66 3.45 6.04
CA GLU A 92 30.73 3.64 7.14
C GLU A 92 30.45 5.14 7.38
N GLU A 93 31.50 5.96 7.41
CA GLU A 93 31.39 7.42 7.62
C GLU A 93 30.61 8.14 6.51
N GLU A 94 30.75 7.70 5.26
CA GLU A 94 30.15 8.33 4.08
C GLU A 94 28.77 7.77 3.71
N THR A 95 28.37 6.67 4.33
CA THR A 95 27.08 6.02 4.03
C THR A 95 26.23 5.88 5.30
N ALA A 96 25.01 5.39 5.15
CA ALA A 96 24.17 5.05 6.29
C ALA A 96 24.42 3.61 6.82
N LEU A 97 25.48 2.94 6.36
CA LEU A 97 25.89 1.63 6.89
C LEU A 97 26.38 1.79 8.33
N GLU A 98 25.91 0.95 9.22
CA GLU A 98 26.28 1.02 10.64
C GLU A 98 27.41 0.06 11.00
N ARG A 99 27.72 -0.87 10.12
CA ARG A 99 28.80 -1.82 10.30
C ARG A 99 29.24 -2.37 8.94
N THR A 100 30.54 -2.44 8.74
CA THR A 100 31.15 -3.06 7.56
C THR A 100 32.12 -4.17 7.95
N ALA A 101 32.32 -5.10 7.04
CA ALA A 101 33.27 -6.19 7.28
C ALA A 101 33.84 -6.75 5.97
N LEU A 102 35.12 -7.11 5.99
CA LEU A 102 35.77 -7.97 5.00
C LEU A 102 35.76 -9.41 5.50
N ILE A 103 35.25 -10.32 4.68
CA ILE A 103 35.10 -11.72 5.03
C ILE A 103 36.01 -12.56 4.15
N GLU A 104 36.97 -13.22 4.72
CA GLU A 104 37.90 -14.13 4.03
C GLU A 104 37.21 -15.41 3.55
N ALA A 105 37.86 -16.16 2.66
CA ALA A 105 37.30 -17.37 2.06
C ALA A 105 36.99 -18.48 3.07
N ASP A 106 37.64 -18.48 4.24
CA ASP A 106 37.36 -19.42 5.34
C ASP A 106 36.17 -19.00 6.21
N GLY A 107 35.60 -17.82 5.96
CA GLY A 107 34.49 -17.23 6.69
C GLY A 107 34.90 -16.37 7.88
N THR A 108 36.18 -16.05 8.05
CA THR A 108 36.63 -15.09 9.04
C THR A 108 36.30 -13.69 8.61
N ALA A 109 35.44 -13.00 9.36
CA ALA A 109 35.02 -11.63 9.13
C ALA A 109 35.82 -10.67 9.99
N HIS A 110 36.48 -9.69 9.36
CA HIS A 110 37.19 -8.58 9.95
C HIS A 110 36.35 -7.34 9.87
N TYR A 111 35.89 -6.83 11.01
CA TYR A 111 34.97 -5.71 11.10
C TYR A 111 35.70 -4.36 11.20
N ASP A 112 35.02 -3.29 10.78
CA ASP A 112 35.46 -1.88 10.89
C ASP A 112 35.96 -1.47 12.27
N ASN A 113 35.43 -2.06 13.33
CA ASN A 113 35.82 -1.83 14.74
C ASN A 113 36.93 -2.73 15.26
N GLY A 114 37.57 -3.50 14.40
CA GLY A 114 38.65 -4.43 14.76
C GLY A 114 38.18 -5.76 15.37
N ALA A 115 36.86 -6.02 15.45
CA ALA A 115 36.35 -7.30 15.89
C ALA A 115 36.55 -8.37 14.81
N GLU A 116 36.78 -9.61 15.22
CA GLU A 116 36.86 -10.77 14.33
C GLU A 116 35.84 -11.82 14.74
N LYS A 117 35.11 -12.36 13.78
CA LYS A 117 34.10 -13.43 13.98
C LYS A 117 34.07 -14.37 12.79
N ASN A 118 33.81 -15.64 13.03
CA ASN A 118 33.57 -16.59 11.95
C ASN A 118 32.07 -16.60 11.56
N VAL A 119 31.80 -16.35 10.29
CA VAL A 119 30.46 -16.31 9.70
C VAL A 119 30.27 -17.34 8.60
N SER A 120 31.12 -18.34 8.50
CA SER A 120 31.12 -19.38 7.46
C SER A 120 29.81 -20.17 7.38
N SER A 121 29.05 -20.24 8.46
CA SER A 121 27.71 -20.88 8.49
C SER A 121 26.61 -20.05 7.90
N ARG A 122 26.78 -18.73 7.78
CA ARG A 122 25.74 -17.76 7.33
C ARG A 122 25.45 -17.90 5.84
N ARG A 123 24.15 -17.85 5.47
CA ARG A 123 23.68 -17.99 4.08
C ARG A 123 24.28 -16.92 3.19
N TYR A 124 24.22 -15.65 3.61
CA TYR A 124 24.73 -14.53 2.82
C TYR A 124 26.22 -14.66 2.45
N PHE A 125 27.04 -15.23 3.35
CA PHE A 125 28.45 -15.50 3.07
C PHE A 125 28.61 -16.59 2.02
N LYS A 126 27.91 -17.72 2.18
CA LYS A 126 28.02 -18.86 1.25
C LYS A 126 27.63 -18.46 -0.17
N GLU A 127 26.50 -17.77 -0.31
CA GLU A 127 26.03 -17.27 -1.61
C GLU A 127 26.95 -16.18 -2.18
N GLY A 128 27.52 -15.31 -1.31
CA GLY A 128 28.54 -14.34 -1.70
C GLY A 128 29.80 -15.00 -2.25
N MET A 129 30.26 -16.08 -1.63
CA MET A 129 31.37 -16.87 -2.14
C MET A 129 31.08 -17.60 -3.46
N GLU A 130 29.81 -17.87 -3.77
CA GLU A 130 29.35 -18.33 -5.09
C GLU A 130 29.36 -17.20 -6.14
N GLY A 131 29.63 -15.98 -5.71
CA GLY A 131 29.72 -14.80 -6.57
C GLY A 131 28.41 -14.05 -6.78
N LYS A 132 27.43 -14.28 -5.91
CA LYS A 132 26.15 -13.55 -5.88
C LYS A 132 26.22 -12.34 -4.97
N GLU A 133 25.51 -11.28 -5.31
CA GLU A 133 25.14 -10.23 -4.34
C GLU A 133 24.03 -10.76 -3.45
N THR A 134 24.09 -10.46 -2.16
CA THR A 134 23.20 -11.08 -1.17
C THR A 134 22.58 -10.04 -0.25
N LEU A 135 21.31 -10.24 0.08
CA LEU A 135 20.59 -9.54 1.13
C LEU A 135 20.19 -10.59 2.18
N SER A 136 20.56 -10.39 3.43
CA SER A 136 20.11 -11.32 4.47
C SER A 136 18.73 -10.97 4.98
N ASP A 137 18.00 -11.97 5.48
CA ASP A 137 16.92 -11.70 6.42
C ASP A 137 17.48 -11.11 7.72
N PRO A 138 16.65 -10.52 8.58
CA PRO A 138 17.10 -10.06 9.88
C PRO A 138 17.78 -11.17 10.66
N LEU A 139 18.95 -10.89 11.18
CA LEU A 139 19.73 -11.85 11.96
C LEU A 139 20.42 -11.18 13.14
N GLU A 140 20.63 -11.94 14.22
CA GLU A 140 21.40 -11.47 15.36
C GLU A 140 22.88 -11.33 14.98
N SER A 141 23.40 -10.13 15.17
CA SER A 141 24.81 -9.79 14.92
C SER A 141 25.70 -10.57 15.86
N SER A 142 26.79 -11.13 15.32
CA SER A 142 27.82 -11.83 16.11
C SER A 142 28.65 -10.89 16.95
N VAL A 143 28.61 -9.57 16.70
CA VAL A 143 29.45 -8.56 17.36
C VAL A 143 28.74 -7.91 18.54
N ASP A 144 27.53 -7.35 18.30
CA ASP A 144 26.82 -6.50 19.26
C ASP A 144 25.44 -7.04 19.68
N LYS A 145 25.00 -8.17 19.13
CA LYS A 145 23.72 -8.82 19.40
C LYS A 145 22.50 -8.04 18.90
N GLU A 146 22.68 -6.97 18.15
CA GLU A 146 21.57 -6.27 17.51
C GLU A 146 21.03 -7.08 16.31
N THR A 147 19.77 -6.91 16.01
CA THR A 147 19.17 -7.48 14.80
C THR A 147 19.55 -6.62 13.61
N ARG A 148 20.23 -7.23 12.63
CA ARG A 148 20.77 -6.55 11.46
C ARG A 148 20.39 -7.26 10.18
N VAL A 149 20.30 -6.49 9.11
CA VAL A 149 20.21 -6.95 7.72
C VAL A 149 21.55 -6.67 7.06
N ILE A 150 22.09 -7.65 6.32
CA ILE A 150 23.43 -7.57 5.73
C ILE A 150 23.31 -7.60 4.20
N LEU A 151 23.93 -6.62 3.56
CA LEU A 151 24.19 -6.59 2.13
C LEU A 151 25.59 -7.17 1.90
N GLY A 152 25.70 -8.22 1.10
CA GLY A 152 26.97 -8.86 0.78
C GLY A 152 27.34 -8.71 -0.70
N VAL A 153 28.57 -8.33 -0.98
CA VAL A 153 29.10 -8.22 -2.34
C VAL A 153 30.38 -9.04 -2.46
N PRO A 154 30.52 -9.90 -3.48
CA PRO A 154 31.73 -10.69 -3.67
C PRO A 154 32.93 -9.83 -4.06
N VAL A 155 34.04 -9.99 -3.35
CA VAL A 155 35.34 -9.42 -3.72
C VAL A 155 36.02 -10.36 -4.70
N ARG A 156 36.42 -9.83 -5.87
CA ARG A 156 36.99 -10.63 -6.95
C ARG A 156 38.43 -10.19 -7.28
N LYS A 157 39.34 -11.11 -7.27
CA LYS A 157 40.71 -10.93 -7.75
C LYS A 157 40.94 -11.84 -8.98
N ASN A 158 41.32 -11.25 -10.10
CA ASN A 158 41.53 -11.98 -11.36
C ASN A 158 40.31 -12.86 -11.78
N GLY A 159 39.12 -12.39 -11.53
CA GLY A 159 37.86 -13.09 -11.87
C GLY A 159 37.42 -14.16 -10.86
N LYS A 160 38.24 -14.51 -9.88
CA LYS A 160 37.86 -15.44 -8.80
C LYS A 160 37.39 -14.68 -7.57
N VAL A 161 36.35 -15.20 -6.91
CA VAL A 161 35.92 -14.70 -5.60
C VAL A 161 36.95 -15.08 -4.57
N THR A 162 37.48 -14.08 -3.85
CA THR A 162 38.49 -14.24 -2.80
C THR A 162 37.92 -13.95 -1.42
N GLY A 163 36.76 -13.34 -1.32
CA GLY A 163 36.07 -13.01 -0.11
C GLY A 163 34.76 -12.29 -0.38
N VAL A 164 34.14 -11.81 0.68
CA VAL A 164 32.89 -11.05 0.63
C VAL A 164 33.06 -9.75 1.40
N LEU A 165 32.64 -8.63 0.81
CA LEU A 165 32.46 -7.36 1.51
C LEU A 165 31.00 -7.30 2.01
N GLY A 166 30.83 -7.16 3.32
CA GLY A 166 29.54 -7.00 3.97
C GLY A 166 29.32 -5.58 4.46
N GLY A 167 28.13 -5.03 4.23
CA GLY A 167 27.64 -3.82 4.87
C GLY A 167 26.31 -4.11 5.57
N SER A 168 26.07 -3.55 6.74
CA SER A 168 24.85 -3.87 7.50
C SER A 168 24.14 -2.66 8.07
N TYR A 169 22.83 -2.81 8.20
CA TYR A 169 21.93 -1.90 8.90
C TYR A 169 21.27 -2.62 10.06
N ASN A 170 21.09 -1.97 11.21
CA ASN A 170 20.10 -2.47 12.14
C ASN A 170 18.69 -2.22 11.57
N VAL A 171 17.67 -2.93 12.08
CA VAL A 171 16.32 -2.86 11.52
C VAL A 171 15.70 -1.46 11.61
N THR A 172 16.09 -0.63 12.58
CA THR A 172 15.64 0.76 12.73
C THR A 172 16.26 1.67 11.67
N ALA A 173 17.57 1.55 11.44
CA ALA A 173 18.27 2.29 10.39
C ALA A 173 17.78 1.87 9.01
N LEU A 174 17.55 0.57 8.79
CA LEU A 174 16.94 0.05 7.57
C LEU A 174 15.58 0.69 7.31
N SER A 175 14.69 0.68 8.30
CA SER A 175 13.36 1.31 8.16
C SER A 175 13.47 2.79 7.80
N ARG A 176 14.33 3.53 8.51
CA ARG A 176 14.56 4.94 8.21
C ARG A 176 15.09 5.16 6.79
N MET A 177 16.06 4.35 6.35
CA MET A 177 16.62 4.42 5.01
C MET A 177 15.57 4.14 3.93
N LEU A 178 14.74 3.11 4.12
CA LEU A 178 13.79 2.66 3.11
C LEU A 178 12.56 3.56 3.03
N PHE A 179 12.19 4.26 4.12
CA PHE A 179 10.93 5.00 4.21
C PHE A 179 11.07 6.51 4.40
N ASN A 180 12.29 7.06 4.32
CA ASN A 180 12.58 8.47 4.67
C ASN A 180 11.77 9.51 3.88
N ASP A 181 11.20 9.14 2.72
CA ASP A 181 10.41 10.02 1.85
C ASP A 181 8.98 9.48 1.62
N PHE A 182 8.54 8.52 2.43
CA PHE A 182 7.25 7.87 2.24
C PHE A 182 6.19 8.42 3.19
N PHE A 183 5.19 8.99 2.60
CA PHE A 183 3.85 9.29 3.09
C PHE A 183 3.67 10.35 4.20
N GLU A 184 2.83 11.31 3.83
CA GLU A 184 2.03 12.10 4.79
C GLU A 184 1.34 11.15 5.78
N ASP A 185 1.29 11.51 7.04
CA ASP A 185 0.82 10.88 8.29
C ASP A 185 -0.40 9.92 8.26
N VAL A 186 -0.74 9.30 7.13
CA VAL A 186 -2.02 8.64 6.92
C VAL A 186 -1.88 7.22 6.40
N GLY A 187 -1.51 6.33 7.26
CA GLY A 187 -1.32 4.93 6.93
C GLY A 187 0.00 4.42 7.47
N TYR A 188 0.35 3.19 7.16
CA TYR A 188 1.64 2.61 7.49
C TYR A 188 2.08 1.62 6.42
N THR A 189 3.39 1.49 6.30
CA THR A 189 4.03 0.55 5.39
C THR A 189 4.84 -0.47 6.18
N LEU A 190 4.78 -1.71 5.76
CA LEU A 190 5.55 -2.81 6.33
C LEU A 190 6.38 -3.47 5.25
N ILE A 191 7.57 -3.95 5.62
CA ILE A 191 8.30 -4.96 4.84
C ILE A 191 8.31 -6.23 5.68
N THR A 192 7.97 -7.33 5.06
CA THR A 192 7.97 -8.65 5.69
C THR A 192 8.75 -9.64 4.85
N THR A 193 9.18 -10.74 5.46
CA THR A 193 9.58 -11.93 4.71
C THR A 193 8.36 -12.59 4.06
N SER A 194 8.57 -13.57 3.19
CA SER A 194 7.48 -14.32 2.54
C SER A 194 6.65 -15.15 3.52
N ASP A 195 7.17 -15.47 4.69
CA ASP A 195 6.47 -16.17 5.79
C ASP A 195 5.86 -15.22 6.83
N GLY A 196 5.99 -13.90 6.60
CA GLY A 196 5.28 -12.85 7.33
C GLY A 196 6.03 -12.23 8.49
N GLU A 197 7.32 -12.55 8.72
CA GLU A 197 8.13 -11.85 9.74
C GLU A 197 8.32 -10.38 9.35
N ILE A 198 8.01 -9.45 10.26
CA ILE A 198 8.11 -8.01 10.02
C ILE A 198 9.57 -7.57 10.17
N ILE A 199 10.15 -7.11 9.06
CA ILE A 199 11.56 -6.70 8.94
C ILE A 199 11.71 -5.20 9.17
N ALA A 200 10.81 -4.42 8.58
CA ALA A 200 10.86 -2.97 8.62
C ALA A 200 9.44 -2.41 8.61
N TYR A 201 9.23 -1.25 9.22
CA TYR A 201 7.96 -0.56 9.16
C TYR A 201 8.15 0.94 9.29
N ASP A 202 7.19 1.68 8.73
CA ASP A 202 7.02 3.12 8.89
C ASP A 202 5.54 3.48 8.99
N GLY A 203 5.25 4.53 9.74
CA GLY A 203 3.92 5.07 9.88
C GLY A 203 3.53 5.38 11.32
N ASN A 204 2.31 5.88 11.49
CA ASN A 204 1.84 6.33 12.79
C ASN A 204 1.56 5.12 13.72
N PRO A 205 2.33 4.95 14.80
CA PRO A 205 2.16 3.85 15.77
C PRO A 205 0.80 3.90 16.50
N ALA A 206 0.04 5.00 16.39
CA ALA A 206 -1.32 5.10 16.94
C ALA A 206 -2.30 4.07 16.33
N TYR A 207 -1.94 3.44 15.21
CA TYR A 207 -2.78 2.43 14.59
C TYR A 207 -2.52 1.02 15.08
N HIS A 208 -1.28 0.68 15.52
CA HIS A 208 -0.95 -0.65 16.08
C HIS A 208 0.43 -0.68 16.75
N GLU A 209 0.58 -1.46 17.81
CA GLU A 209 1.87 -1.82 18.41
C GLU A 209 2.61 -2.88 17.56
N ILE A 210 3.02 -2.50 16.36
CA ILE A 210 3.81 -3.37 15.48
C ILE A 210 5.25 -3.34 15.94
N LYS A 211 5.88 -4.53 16.06
CA LYS A 211 7.28 -4.68 16.43
C LYS A 211 8.05 -5.47 15.37
N TYR A 212 9.34 -5.25 15.31
CA TYR A 212 10.23 -6.08 14.53
C TYR A 212 10.20 -7.52 15.03
N GLY A 213 10.11 -8.47 14.11
CA GLY A 213 10.01 -9.89 14.41
C GLY A 213 8.61 -10.39 14.70
N ASP A 214 7.60 -9.50 14.83
CA ASP A 214 6.19 -9.92 14.88
C ASP A 214 5.77 -10.57 13.55
N ASN A 215 4.78 -11.44 13.59
CA ASN A 215 4.27 -12.07 12.39
C ASN A 215 3.04 -11.34 11.85
N PHE A 216 3.15 -10.87 10.61
CA PHE A 216 2.08 -10.19 9.87
C PHE A 216 0.76 -10.98 9.87
N PHE A 217 0.83 -12.29 9.68
CA PHE A 217 -0.38 -13.11 9.57
C PHE A 217 -1.08 -13.33 10.90
N GLU A 218 -0.33 -13.41 12.00
CA GLU A 218 -0.89 -13.48 13.36
C GLU A 218 -1.59 -12.16 13.72
N PHE A 219 -0.97 -11.05 13.32
CA PHE A 219 -1.52 -9.71 13.54
C PHE A 219 -2.88 -9.49 12.84
N TYR A 220 -3.10 -10.11 11.68
CA TYR A 220 -4.34 -9.98 10.92
C TYR A 220 -5.32 -11.14 11.07
N ASP A 221 -4.99 -12.18 11.86
CA ASP A 221 -5.85 -13.35 12.04
C ASP A 221 -7.20 -13.01 12.69
N ASP A 222 -7.19 -12.05 13.62
CA ASP A 222 -8.40 -11.56 14.32
C ASP A 222 -9.18 -10.49 13.52
N GLN A 223 -8.69 -10.06 12.36
CA GLN A 223 -9.36 -9.03 11.57
C GLN A 223 -10.43 -9.62 10.66
N THR A 224 -11.56 -8.92 10.53
CA THR A 224 -12.62 -9.31 9.60
C THR A 224 -12.25 -8.90 8.17
N LEU A 225 -12.10 -9.88 7.29
CA LEU A 225 -11.93 -9.63 5.86
C LEU A 225 -13.29 -9.24 5.25
N VAL A 226 -13.39 -7.99 4.79
CA VAL A 226 -14.67 -7.40 4.33
C VAL A 226 -14.92 -7.69 2.87
N CYS A 227 -13.86 -7.81 2.07
CA CYS A 227 -13.96 -8.01 0.63
C CYS A 227 -12.66 -8.60 0.10
N GLY A 228 -12.76 -9.65 -0.71
CA GLY A 228 -11.63 -10.25 -1.40
C GLY A 228 -11.14 -11.55 -0.77
N SER A 229 -9.85 -11.74 -0.81
CA SER A 229 -9.14 -12.98 -0.50
C SER A 229 -9.23 -13.37 0.97
N SER A 230 -9.16 -14.65 1.25
CA SER A 230 -8.94 -15.16 2.60
C SER A 230 -7.49 -14.92 3.03
N LEU A 231 -7.20 -14.92 4.33
CA LEU A 231 -5.83 -14.85 4.83
C LEU A 231 -4.95 -15.99 4.27
N THR A 232 -5.56 -17.16 4.00
CA THR A 232 -4.89 -18.30 3.34
C THR A 232 -4.45 -17.95 1.91
N GLU A 233 -5.25 -17.19 1.16
CA GLU A 233 -4.85 -16.72 -0.18
C GLU A 233 -3.72 -15.71 -0.10
N VAL A 234 -3.75 -14.80 0.89
CA VAL A 234 -2.65 -13.85 1.11
C VAL A 234 -1.34 -14.58 1.46
N LYS A 235 -1.39 -15.60 2.33
CA LYS A 235 -0.23 -16.46 2.62
C LYS A 235 0.33 -17.12 1.36
N ARG A 236 -0.56 -17.64 0.50
CA ARG A 236 -0.15 -18.22 -0.78
C ARG A 236 0.48 -17.17 -1.71
N ASP A 237 -0.12 -15.98 -1.79
CA ASP A 237 0.39 -14.90 -2.62
C ASP A 237 1.79 -14.45 -2.15
N PHE A 238 2.01 -14.36 -0.84
CA PHE A 238 3.33 -14.06 -0.27
C PHE A 238 4.36 -15.11 -0.66
N ALA A 239 4.02 -16.40 -0.51
CA ALA A 239 4.92 -17.50 -0.89
C ALA A 239 5.24 -17.53 -2.38
N MET A 240 4.42 -16.92 -3.24
CA MET A 240 4.61 -16.84 -4.70
C MET A 240 5.15 -15.47 -5.16
N GLY A 241 5.37 -14.51 -4.28
CA GLY A 241 5.72 -13.14 -4.64
C GLY A 241 4.60 -12.42 -5.44
N ALA A 242 3.34 -12.80 -5.23
CA ALA A 242 2.23 -12.23 -5.97
C ALA A 242 1.72 -10.93 -5.32
N SER A 243 1.22 -10.01 -6.15
CA SER A 243 0.64 -8.74 -5.69
C SER A 243 -0.86 -8.88 -5.43
N GLY A 244 -1.35 -8.26 -4.37
CA GLY A 244 -2.76 -8.30 -4.03
C GLY A 244 -3.25 -7.03 -3.34
N LEU A 245 -4.57 -7.04 -3.07
CA LEU A 245 -5.22 -6.02 -2.25
C LEU A 245 -6.41 -6.66 -1.55
N MET A 246 -6.52 -6.44 -0.27
CA MET A 246 -7.69 -6.83 0.51
C MET A 246 -8.24 -5.63 1.29
N LYS A 247 -9.48 -5.75 1.74
CA LYS A 247 -10.13 -4.79 2.63
C LYS A 247 -10.35 -5.47 3.98
N ILE A 248 -9.82 -4.87 5.01
CA ILE A 248 -9.87 -5.37 6.39
C ILE A 248 -10.68 -4.43 7.27
N ARG A 249 -11.28 -5.01 8.32
CA ARG A 249 -12.09 -4.29 9.31
C ARG A 249 -11.76 -4.80 10.71
N ASN A 250 -11.66 -3.89 11.67
CA ASN A 250 -11.50 -4.26 13.06
C ASN A 250 -12.87 -4.52 13.70
N GLY A 251 -13.19 -5.78 13.94
CA GLY A 251 -14.48 -6.19 14.51
C GLY A 251 -15.68 -5.72 13.67
N ASN A 252 -16.67 -5.11 14.34
CA ASN A 252 -17.90 -4.59 13.72
C ASN A 252 -17.87 -3.08 13.44
N ASP A 253 -16.73 -2.41 13.59
CA ASP A 253 -16.63 -0.97 13.34
C ASP A 253 -16.40 -0.68 11.88
N TYR A 254 -17.45 -0.26 11.18
CA TYR A 254 -17.42 0.12 9.75
C TYR A 254 -16.48 1.31 9.46
N ASN A 255 -16.19 2.15 10.46
CA ASN A 255 -15.27 3.27 10.30
C ASN A 255 -13.80 2.83 10.36
N SER A 256 -13.55 1.58 10.79
CA SER A 256 -12.22 0.99 10.82
C SER A 256 -11.78 0.34 9.52
N ASP A 257 -12.59 0.40 8.45
CA ASP A 257 -12.26 -0.19 7.15
C ASP A 257 -10.95 0.35 6.61
N ARG A 258 -10.03 -0.55 6.23
CA ARG A 258 -8.73 -0.24 5.65
C ARG A 258 -8.48 -1.07 4.40
N TYR A 259 -7.78 -0.48 3.45
CA TYR A 259 -7.17 -1.23 2.37
C TYR A 259 -5.78 -1.68 2.81
N LEU A 260 -5.47 -2.93 2.53
CA LEU A 260 -4.14 -3.51 2.65
C LEU A 260 -3.74 -4.00 1.26
N ALA A 261 -2.75 -3.34 0.66
CA ALA A 261 -2.15 -3.74 -0.60
C ALA A 261 -0.76 -4.30 -0.35
N TYR A 262 -0.36 -5.30 -1.10
CA TYR A 262 0.94 -5.93 -0.99
C TYR A 262 1.50 -6.29 -2.36
N THR A 263 2.82 -6.32 -2.43
CA THR A 263 3.57 -6.75 -3.62
C THR A 263 4.96 -7.23 -3.22
N ASP A 264 5.57 -8.03 -4.07
CA ASP A 264 6.96 -8.45 -3.93
C ASP A 264 7.91 -7.24 -4.09
N VAL A 265 8.97 -7.20 -3.28
CA VAL A 265 10.08 -6.24 -3.43
C VAL A 265 11.01 -6.66 -4.56
N GLY A 266 11.00 -7.95 -4.96
CA GLY A 266 11.87 -8.53 -5.97
C GLY A 266 13.30 -8.78 -5.48
N LEU A 267 13.52 -8.76 -4.17
CA LEU A 267 14.79 -9.05 -3.51
C LEU A 267 14.54 -9.87 -2.25
N ASN A 268 15.25 -10.98 -2.10
CA ASN A 268 15.22 -11.85 -0.93
C ASN A 268 13.84 -12.33 -0.47
N ASP A 269 12.90 -12.50 -1.41
CA ASP A 269 11.50 -12.90 -1.18
C ASP A 269 10.75 -11.97 -0.19
N TRP A 270 11.16 -10.69 -0.11
CA TRP A 270 10.52 -9.70 0.75
C TRP A 270 9.25 -9.16 0.12
N MET A 271 8.23 -8.99 0.95
CA MET A 271 6.96 -8.39 0.59
C MET A 271 6.83 -7.01 1.20
N ILE A 272 6.40 -6.03 0.42
CA ILE A 272 5.98 -4.74 0.93
C ILE A 272 4.46 -4.70 1.05
N CYS A 273 3.98 -4.22 2.19
CA CYS A 273 2.57 -4.07 2.53
C CYS A 273 2.28 -2.61 2.86
N TYR A 274 1.24 -2.05 2.25
CA TYR A 274 0.75 -0.71 2.54
C TYR A 274 -0.67 -0.76 3.06
N VAL A 275 -0.90 -0.18 4.24
CA VAL A 275 -2.19 -0.16 4.92
C VAL A 275 -2.67 1.27 5.08
N ILE A 276 -3.87 1.56 4.57
CA ILE A 276 -4.46 2.91 4.60
C ILE A 276 -5.96 2.85 4.92
N PRO A 277 -6.51 3.74 5.77
CA PRO A 277 -7.95 3.86 5.96
C PRO A 277 -8.68 4.13 4.65
N VAL A 278 -9.83 3.48 4.44
CA VAL A 278 -10.65 3.67 3.23
C VAL A 278 -11.07 5.14 3.08
N SER A 279 -11.39 5.80 4.18
CA SER A 279 -11.76 7.23 4.21
C SER A 279 -10.68 8.13 3.63
N GLU A 280 -9.41 7.85 3.95
CA GLU A 280 -8.28 8.62 3.44
C GLU A 280 -7.95 8.27 1.99
N ALA A 281 -7.98 6.98 1.64
CA ALA A 281 -7.80 6.54 0.26
C ALA A 281 -8.84 7.15 -0.69
N GLN A 282 -10.02 7.47 -0.19
CA GLN A 282 -11.12 8.09 -0.94
C GLN A 282 -11.20 9.61 -0.77
N LYS A 283 -10.35 10.22 0.03
CA LYS A 283 -10.38 11.66 0.35
C LYS A 283 -10.33 12.55 -0.90
N SER A 284 -9.53 12.18 -1.88
CA SER A 284 -9.43 12.87 -3.15
C SER A 284 -10.75 12.88 -3.96
N TYR A 285 -11.71 12.04 -3.62
CA TYR A 285 -13.02 11.95 -4.27
C TYR A 285 -14.15 12.63 -3.47
N ASN A 286 -13.86 13.25 -2.32
CA ASN A 286 -14.88 13.92 -1.48
C ASN A 286 -15.61 15.05 -2.22
N PHE A 287 -14.95 15.70 -3.20
CA PHE A 287 -15.60 16.69 -4.05
C PHE A 287 -16.70 16.06 -4.92
N VAL A 288 -16.49 14.85 -5.45
CA VAL A 288 -17.50 14.12 -6.25
C VAL A 288 -18.74 13.86 -5.39
N ARG A 289 -18.55 13.35 -4.17
CA ARG A 289 -19.61 13.12 -3.18
C ARG A 289 -20.41 14.39 -2.88
N ARG A 290 -19.73 15.54 -2.76
CA ARG A 290 -20.38 16.83 -2.52
C ARG A 290 -21.24 17.25 -3.72
N TYR A 291 -20.71 17.16 -4.95
CA TYR A 291 -21.47 17.48 -6.15
C TYR A 291 -22.63 16.51 -6.37
N GLU A 292 -22.45 15.24 -6.10
CA GLU A 292 -23.48 14.21 -6.16
C GLU A 292 -24.65 14.54 -5.22
N LEU A 293 -24.37 14.94 -3.98
CA LEU A 293 -25.37 15.37 -3.01
C LEU A 293 -26.11 16.63 -3.52
N MET A 294 -25.37 17.64 -3.97
CA MET A 294 -25.95 18.88 -4.50
C MET A 294 -26.85 18.62 -5.71
N PHE A 295 -26.40 17.75 -6.63
CA PHE A 295 -27.18 17.35 -7.80
C PHE A 295 -28.45 16.61 -7.39
N THR A 296 -28.35 15.66 -6.47
CA THR A 296 -29.50 14.89 -5.97
C THR A 296 -30.58 15.79 -5.35
N VAL A 297 -30.15 16.71 -4.47
CA VAL A 297 -31.07 17.66 -3.81
C VAL A 297 -31.67 18.64 -4.83
N GLY A 298 -30.83 19.22 -5.69
CA GLY A 298 -31.30 20.16 -6.72
C GLY A 298 -32.28 19.53 -7.71
N PHE A 299 -31.98 18.32 -8.16
CA PHE A 299 -32.85 17.58 -9.07
C PHE A 299 -34.16 17.17 -8.39
N GLY A 300 -34.12 16.70 -7.15
CA GLY A 300 -35.31 16.40 -6.36
C GLY A 300 -36.23 17.64 -6.16
N ALA A 301 -35.62 18.79 -5.87
CA ALA A 301 -36.35 20.05 -5.77
C ALA A 301 -36.98 20.44 -7.10
N MET A 302 -36.28 20.33 -8.22
CA MET A 302 -36.80 20.62 -9.55
C MET A 302 -38.01 19.74 -9.92
N VAL A 303 -37.90 18.43 -9.68
CA VAL A 303 -38.99 17.47 -9.91
C VAL A 303 -40.21 17.82 -9.04
N SER A 304 -39.98 18.17 -7.78
CA SER A 304 -41.05 18.59 -6.85
C SER A 304 -41.76 19.87 -7.31
N ILE A 305 -41.02 20.86 -7.78
CA ILE A 305 -41.57 22.11 -8.33
C ILE A 305 -42.41 21.82 -9.57
N LEU A 306 -41.93 21.01 -10.50
CA LEU A 306 -42.65 20.63 -11.71
C LEU A 306 -43.96 19.88 -11.39
N PHE A 307 -43.90 18.99 -10.39
CA PHE A 307 -45.08 18.27 -9.91
C PHE A 307 -46.12 19.23 -9.33
N LEU A 308 -45.71 20.11 -8.42
CA LEU A 308 -46.62 21.13 -7.82
C LEU A 308 -47.23 22.04 -8.88
N TRP A 309 -46.41 22.51 -9.83
CA TRP A 309 -46.92 23.34 -10.94
C TRP A 309 -47.94 22.59 -11.78
N GLY A 310 -47.72 21.33 -12.12
CA GLY A 310 -48.66 20.48 -12.82
C GLY A 310 -49.98 20.31 -12.06
N VAL A 311 -49.95 20.08 -10.77
CA VAL A 311 -51.14 19.97 -9.89
C VAL A 311 -51.91 21.27 -9.85
N VAL A 312 -51.25 22.43 -9.67
CA VAL A 312 -51.89 23.76 -9.63
C VAL A 312 -52.54 24.08 -10.98
N LYS A 313 -51.82 23.86 -12.08
CA LYS A 313 -52.35 24.10 -13.43
C LYS A 313 -53.54 23.22 -13.73
N ASN A 314 -53.54 21.96 -13.34
CA ASN A 314 -54.66 21.04 -13.53
C ASN A 314 -55.89 21.46 -12.68
N ARG A 315 -55.68 21.91 -11.43
CA ARG A 315 -56.73 22.46 -10.56
C ARG A 315 -57.34 23.72 -11.17
N SER A 316 -56.55 24.64 -11.74
CA SER A 316 -57.01 25.86 -12.39
C SER A 316 -57.87 25.55 -13.63
N LYS A 317 -57.42 24.62 -14.51
CA LYS A 317 -58.20 24.16 -15.66
C LYS A 317 -59.54 23.55 -15.25
N ASN A 318 -59.55 22.71 -14.23
CA ASN A 318 -60.78 22.10 -13.72
C ASN A 318 -61.80 23.13 -13.19
N LYS A 319 -61.31 24.19 -12.50
CA LYS A 319 -62.18 25.30 -12.05
C LYS A 319 -62.83 26.05 -13.24
N GLN A 320 -62.03 26.36 -14.28
CA GLN A 320 -62.49 27.03 -15.46
C GLN A 320 -63.54 26.18 -16.20
N LEU A 321 -63.37 24.88 -16.32
CA LEU A 321 -64.34 23.97 -16.97
C LEU A 321 -65.63 23.82 -16.18
N ILE A 322 -65.59 23.86 -14.85
CA ILE A 322 -66.78 23.83 -14.00
C ILE A 322 -67.56 25.13 -14.16
N GLN A 323 -66.91 26.29 -14.17
CA GLN A 323 -67.52 27.59 -14.37
C GLN A 323 -68.18 27.72 -15.77
N ALA A 324 -67.50 27.23 -16.82
CA ALA A 324 -68.09 27.22 -18.19
C ALA A 324 -69.33 26.33 -18.28
N ALA A 325 -69.27 25.13 -17.64
CA ALA A 325 -70.41 24.22 -17.63
C ALA A 325 -71.63 24.76 -16.83
N GLU A 326 -71.38 25.52 -15.76
CA GLU A 326 -72.45 26.21 -15.00
C GLU A 326 -73.05 27.37 -15.78
N THR A 327 -72.27 28.08 -16.58
CA THR A 327 -72.77 29.20 -17.45
C THR A 327 -73.61 28.67 -18.62
N ASP A 328 -73.18 27.55 -19.25
CA ASP A 328 -73.91 26.89 -20.31
C ASP A 328 -75.26 26.24 -19.83
N ALA A 329 -75.36 25.89 -18.58
CA ALA A 329 -76.58 25.31 -17.99
C ALA A 329 -77.61 26.36 -17.58
N LEU A 330 -77.26 27.67 -17.58
CA LEU A 330 -78.13 28.82 -17.25
C LEU A 330 -78.60 29.59 -18.49
N THR A 331 -78.09 29.26 -19.65
CA THR A 331 -78.58 29.74 -20.96
C THR A 331 -79.43 28.68 -21.67
#